data_ef36f1f97488cf2d3ed34b58be645de2
#
_entry.id   ef36f1f97488cf2d3ed34b58be645de2
#
_cell.length_a   1.000
_cell.length_b   1.000
_cell.length_c   1.000
_cell.angle_alpha   90.00
_cell.angle_beta   90.00
_cell.angle_gamma   90.00
#
_symmetry.space_group_name_H-M   'P 1'
#
loop_
_entity.id
_entity.type
_entity.pdbx_description
1 polymer ?
#
loop_
_entity_poly.entity_id
_entity_poly.type
_entity_poly.pdbx_seq_one_letter_code
_entity_poly.pdbx_strand_id
1 'polypeptide(L)'
;NNTTTKMKELSVNHLLGIKYINKNDINLILETADQFKEVINRPIKKVPSLRDITIANIFFENSTRTKLSFELAQKRLSADVMSFSSAQSSVKKGETLIDTVNNILAMKVDMVVMRHSSPGAAHFLSQHVKASIVNAGDGAHEHPTQALLDSYTIREKLGEVAGKKIVIVGDILHSRVALSNIFALQMQGAEVKVCGPKTLIPQYINSL
;
A
#
# COMPACT_ATOMS: atom_id res chain seq x y z
N ASN A 1 39.56 2.70 2.76
CA ASN A 1 38.41 2.10 3.41
C ASN A 1 37.15 2.52 2.65
N ASN A 2 36.77 1.73 1.63
CA ASN A 2 35.49 1.86 0.96
C ASN A 2 34.41 1.23 1.85
N THR A 3 33.81 2.03 2.70
CA THR A 3 32.54 1.65 3.36
C THR A 3 31.44 1.82 2.32
N THR A 4 31.18 0.75 1.57
CA THR A 4 29.99 0.65 0.73
C THR A 4 28.80 0.71 1.67
N THR A 5 28.16 1.85 1.76
CA THR A 5 26.90 2.02 2.51
C THR A 5 25.88 1.10 1.82
N LYS A 6 25.66 -0.08 2.41
CA LYS A 6 24.64 -1.03 1.94
C LYS A 6 23.32 -0.28 1.94
N MET A 7 22.72 -0.05 0.77
CA MET A 7 21.39 0.55 0.70
C MET A 7 20.45 -0.27 1.57
N LYS A 8 19.70 0.40 2.44
CA LYS A 8 18.67 -0.26 3.23
C LYS A 8 17.58 -0.71 2.26
N GLU A 9 17.26 -1.99 2.26
CA GLU A 9 16.24 -2.60 1.41
C GLU A 9 15.10 -3.13 2.28
N LEU A 10 13.89 -3.17 1.70
CA LEU A 10 12.76 -3.82 2.36
C LEU A 10 13.00 -5.32 2.46
N SER A 11 12.47 -5.94 3.51
CA SER A 11 12.57 -7.39 3.72
C SER A 11 11.68 -8.19 2.77
N VAL A 12 10.82 -7.53 2.01
CA VAL A 12 9.81 -8.13 1.13
C VAL A 12 9.86 -7.57 -0.29
N ASN A 13 9.51 -8.39 -1.28
CA ASN A 13 9.41 -7.98 -2.69
C ASN A 13 8.04 -7.39 -3.05
N HIS A 14 7.02 -7.62 -2.23
CA HIS A 14 5.65 -7.19 -2.44
C HIS A 14 5.12 -6.49 -1.19
N LEU A 15 4.35 -5.43 -1.35
CA LEU A 15 3.61 -4.78 -0.27
C LEU A 15 2.15 -5.25 -0.29
N LEU A 16 1.89 -6.42 0.27
CA LEU A 16 0.58 -7.07 0.25
C LEU A 16 -0.31 -6.66 1.42
N GLY A 17 0.30 -6.31 2.54
CA GLY A 17 -0.37 -5.88 3.77
C GLY A 17 0.66 -5.53 4.83
N ILE A 18 0.24 -4.81 5.85
CA ILE A 18 1.11 -4.45 6.97
C ILE A 18 1.56 -5.69 7.75
N LYS A 19 0.71 -6.69 7.90
CA LYS A 19 1.03 -7.91 8.63
C LYS A 19 2.17 -8.74 8.00
N TYR A 20 2.53 -8.46 6.75
CA TYR A 20 3.59 -9.18 6.03
C TYR A 20 4.95 -8.46 6.06
N ILE A 21 5.02 -7.29 6.63
CA ILE A 21 6.23 -6.50 6.81
C ILE A 21 6.57 -6.39 8.30
N ASN A 22 7.75 -5.88 8.60
CA ASN A 22 8.21 -5.70 9.97
C ASN A 22 8.40 -4.21 10.32
N LYS A 23 8.71 -3.92 11.60
CA LYS A 23 8.92 -2.56 12.08
C LYS A 23 10.04 -1.82 11.33
N ASN A 24 11.10 -2.53 10.94
CA ASN A 24 12.21 -1.91 10.21
C ASN A 24 11.79 -1.50 8.80
N ASP A 25 10.93 -2.31 8.15
CA ASP A 25 10.35 -1.95 6.85
C ASP A 25 9.49 -0.69 6.96
N ILE A 26 8.62 -0.61 7.99
CA ILE A 26 7.82 0.58 8.25
C ILE A 26 8.72 1.80 8.44
N ASN A 27 9.74 1.71 9.28
CA ASN A 27 10.66 2.81 9.54
C ASN A 27 11.36 3.24 8.25
N LEU A 28 11.86 2.30 7.46
CA LEU A 28 12.51 2.60 6.18
C LEU A 28 11.57 3.32 5.20
N ILE A 29 10.33 2.90 5.10
CA ILE A 29 9.32 3.55 4.25
C ILE A 29 9.05 4.98 4.75
N LEU A 30 8.86 5.17 6.05
CA LEU A 30 8.59 6.49 6.61
C LEU A 30 9.80 7.44 6.50
N GLU A 31 11.03 6.95 6.71
CA GLU A 31 12.27 7.72 6.49
C GLU A 31 12.41 8.13 5.00
N THR A 32 12.09 7.22 4.09
CA THR A 32 12.09 7.50 2.65
C THR A 32 11.04 8.54 2.28
N ALA A 33 9.86 8.47 2.91
CA ALA A 33 8.79 9.45 2.70
C ALA A 33 9.21 10.86 3.15
N ASP A 34 10.00 10.99 4.24
CA ASP A 34 10.56 12.29 4.67
C ASP A 34 11.41 12.93 3.56
N GLN A 35 12.25 12.14 2.90
CA GLN A 35 13.08 12.62 1.80
C GLN A 35 12.24 13.09 0.60
N PHE A 36 11.18 12.33 0.25
CA PHE A 36 10.29 12.72 -0.84
C PHE A 36 9.38 13.89 -0.49
N LYS A 37 9.08 14.13 0.79
CA LYS A 37 8.33 15.31 1.21
C LYS A 37 9.06 16.61 0.87
N GLU A 38 10.38 16.65 0.98
CA GLU A 38 11.17 17.79 0.55
C GLU A 38 11.05 18.04 -0.95
N VAL A 39 11.03 16.97 -1.76
CA VAL A 39 10.91 17.07 -3.22
C VAL A 39 9.59 17.74 -3.64
N ILE A 40 8.49 17.45 -2.93
CA ILE A 40 7.17 18.04 -3.24
C ILE A 40 7.16 19.55 -3.11
N ASN A 41 7.99 20.11 -2.21
CA ASN A 41 8.09 21.53 -1.94
C ASN A 41 9.07 22.26 -2.88
N ARG A 42 9.79 21.55 -3.74
CA ARG A 42 10.73 22.15 -4.72
C ARG A 42 9.99 22.72 -5.92
N PRO A 43 10.58 23.70 -6.64
CA PRO A 43 10.04 24.16 -7.92
C PRO A 43 9.89 23.00 -8.92
N ILE A 44 10.90 22.12 -9.01
CA ILE A 44 10.88 20.89 -9.81
C ILE A 44 10.50 19.72 -8.90
N LYS A 45 9.26 19.25 -9.00
CA LYS A 45 8.67 18.19 -8.18
C LYS A 45 8.87 16.79 -8.78
N LYS A 46 9.91 16.59 -9.57
CA LYS A 46 10.17 15.34 -10.29
C LYS A 46 11.60 14.87 -10.01
N VAL A 47 11.76 13.58 -9.73
CA VAL A 47 13.04 12.92 -9.49
C VAL A 47 13.14 11.65 -10.32
N PRO A 48 14.35 11.20 -10.73
CA PRO A 48 14.53 10.06 -11.64
C PRO A 48 14.57 8.71 -10.92
N SER A 49 14.01 8.59 -9.71
CA SER A 49 14.15 7.39 -8.87
C SER A 49 13.58 6.11 -9.49
N LEU A 50 12.55 6.24 -10.33
CA LEU A 50 11.91 5.11 -11.03
C LEU A 50 11.97 5.28 -12.56
N ARG A 51 13.02 5.97 -13.08
CA ARG A 51 13.24 6.04 -14.51
C ARG A 51 13.42 4.63 -15.08
N ASP A 52 12.82 4.38 -16.23
CA ASP A 52 12.85 3.09 -16.94
C ASP A 52 12.11 1.94 -16.20
N ILE A 53 11.36 2.26 -15.15
CA ILE A 53 10.45 1.33 -14.46
C ILE A 53 9.04 1.54 -14.97
N THR A 54 8.41 0.49 -15.44
CA THR A 54 7.02 0.51 -15.90
C THR A 54 6.09 -0.01 -14.82
N ILE A 55 5.09 0.79 -14.45
CA ILE A 55 4.12 0.47 -13.40
C ILE A 55 2.71 0.41 -13.99
N ALA A 56 2.02 -0.71 -13.77
CA ALA A 56 0.62 -0.86 -14.12
C ALA A 56 -0.30 -0.66 -12.91
N ASN A 57 -1.19 0.31 -12.98
CA ASN A 57 -2.26 0.51 -12.01
C ASN A 57 -3.51 -0.26 -12.48
N ILE A 58 -3.86 -1.34 -11.78
CA ILE A 58 -4.97 -2.22 -12.12
C ILE A 58 -6.05 -2.11 -11.05
N PHE A 59 -7.11 -1.36 -11.34
CA PHE A 59 -8.18 -1.05 -10.40
C PHE A 59 -9.47 -1.77 -10.81
N PHE A 60 -9.78 -2.86 -10.13
CA PHE A 60 -11.03 -3.60 -10.29
C PHE A 60 -12.18 -3.04 -9.45
N GLU A 61 -11.86 -2.21 -8.48
CA GLU A 61 -12.81 -1.45 -7.66
C GLU A 61 -12.59 0.05 -7.89
N ASN A 62 -13.66 0.80 -8.11
CA ASN A 62 -13.58 2.24 -8.36
C ASN A 62 -13.01 2.99 -7.15
N SER A 63 -11.96 3.76 -7.39
CA SER A 63 -11.39 4.67 -6.39
C SER A 63 -10.60 5.78 -7.07
N THR A 64 -11.24 6.90 -7.29
CA THR A 64 -10.62 8.05 -7.96
C THR A 64 -9.43 8.59 -7.18
N ARG A 65 -9.59 8.82 -5.87
CA ARG A 65 -8.48 9.37 -5.04
C ARG A 65 -7.27 8.45 -5.01
N THR A 66 -7.47 7.17 -4.74
CA THR A 66 -6.35 6.22 -4.64
C THR A 66 -5.62 6.11 -5.97
N LYS A 67 -6.36 5.98 -7.08
CA LYS A 67 -5.79 5.90 -8.42
C LYS A 67 -4.94 7.14 -8.74
N LEU A 68 -5.53 8.33 -8.58
CA LEU A 68 -4.83 9.59 -8.87
C LEU A 68 -3.61 9.80 -7.96
N SER A 69 -3.67 9.38 -6.68
CA SER A 69 -2.54 9.49 -5.76
C SER A 69 -1.36 8.63 -6.21
N PHE A 70 -1.61 7.37 -6.59
CA PHE A 70 -0.56 6.50 -7.14
C PHE A 70 0.00 7.03 -8.45
N GLU A 71 -0.86 7.39 -9.40
CA GLU A 71 -0.41 7.93 -10.70
C GLU A 71 0.46 9.17 -10.54
N LEU A 72 0.07 10.10 -9.67
CA LEU A 72 0.84 11.31 -9.43
C LEU A 72 2.20 11.01 -8.78
N ALA A 73 2.24 10.13 -7.78
CA ALA A 73 3.48 9.71 -7.13
C ALA A 73 4.43 9.04 -8.13
N GLN A 74 3.94 8.10 -8.93
CA GLN A 74 4.70 7.40 -9.96
C GLN A 74 5.30 8.34 -11.00
N LYS A 75 4.50 9.29 -11.51
CA LYS A 75 4.94 10.31 -12.46
C LYS A 75 6.00 11.25 -11.87
N ARG A 76 5.88 11.62 -10.59
CA ARG A 76 6.89 12.43 -9.89
C ARG A 76 8.20 11.66 -9.68
N LEU A 77 8.14 10.35 -9.58
CA LEU A 77 9.31 9.47 -9.51
C LEU A 77 9.88 9.10 -10.88
N SER A 78 9.31 9.61 -11.98
CA SER A 78 9.69 9.37 -13.38
C SER A 78 9.43 7.95 -13.88
N ALA A 79 8.47 7.22 -13.29
CA ALA A 79 8.04 5.93 -13.81
C ALA A 79 7.19 6.09 -15.09
N ASP A 80 7.22 5.07 -15.94
CA ASP A 80 6.25 4.88 -17.01
C ASP A 80 4.97 4.30 -16.42
N VAL A 81 3.84 4.98 -16.61
CA VAL A 81 2.59 4.64 -15.93
C VAL A 81 1.54 4.18 -16.90
N MET A 82 1.02 2.98 -16.68
CA MET A 82 -0.14 2.42 -17.35
C MET A 82 -1.30 2.31 -16.37
N SER A 83 -2.49 2.76 -16.76
CA SER A 83 -3.67 2.67 -15.89
C SER A 83 -4.79 1.90 -16.57
N PHE A 84 -5.34 0.97 -15.81
CA PHE A 84 -6.37 0.06 -16.26
C PHE A 84 -7.54 0.05 -15.26
N SER A 85 -8.77 0.09 -15.75
CA SER A 85 -9.95 -0.02 -14.91
C SER A 85 -10.94 -1.05 -15.44
N SER A 86 -11.62 -1.77 -14.55
CA SER A 86 -12.55 -2.84 -14.90
C SER A 86 -13.73 -2.40 -15.80
N ALA A 87 -14.08 -1.12 -15.75
CA ALA A 87 -15.14 -0.57 -16.61
C ALA A 87 -14.79 -0.59 -18.11
N GLN A 88 -13.51 -0.70 -18.44
CA GLN A 88 -12.99 -0.69 -19.83
C GLN A 88 -12.46 -2.06 -20.25
N SER A 89 -12.57 -3.11 -19.43
CA SER A 89 -11.79 -4.32 -19.59
C SER A 89 -12.55 -5.57 -20.02
N SER A 90 -11.75 -6.48 -20.58
CA SER A 90 -12.08 -7.84 -21.00
C SER A 90 -12.66 -8.74 -19.88
N VAL A 91 -12.58 -8.35 -18.61
CA VAL A 91 -13.19 -9.08 -17.47
C VAL A 91 -14.69 -9.32 -17.69
N LYS A 92 -15.36 -8.47 -18.46
CA LYS A 92 -16.74 -8.72 -18.93
C LYS A 92 -16.85 -9.87 -19.93
N LYS A 93 -15.73 -10.41 -20.44
CA LYS A 93 -15.67 -11.49 -21.45
C LYS A 93 -15.26 -12.85 -20.87
N GLY A 94 -15.25 -13.01 -19.53
CA GLY A 94 -14.90 -14.28 -18.89
C GLY A 94 -13.40 -14.55 -18.71
N GLU A 95 -12.54 -13.55 -18.92
CA GLU A 95 -11.12 -13.64 -18.55
C GLU A 95 -10.94 -13.76 -17.04
N THR A 96 -9.97 -14.58 -16.61
CA THR A 96 -9.58 -14.67 -15.19
C THR A 96 -8.71 -13.48 -14.80
N LEU A 97 -8.59 -13.21 -13.49
CA LEU A 97 -7.67 -12.20 -12.94
C LEU A 97 -6.23 -12.44 -13.43
N ILE A 98 -5.79 -13.70 -13.44
CA ILE A 98 -4.43 -14.08 -13.86
C ILE A 98 -4.24 -13.80 -15.36
N ASP A 99 -5.19 -14.13 -16.21
CA ASP A 99 -5.08 -13.89 -17.65
C ASP A 99 -4.97 -12.40 -17.95
N THR A 100 -5.84 -11.59 -17.33
CA THR A 100 -5.80 -10.13 -17.46
C THR A 100 -4.44 -9.56 -17.06
N VAL A 101 -3.91 -10.00 -15.92
CA VAL A 101 -2.62 -9.49 -15.41
C VAL A 101 -1.46 -10.01 -16.27
N ASN A 102 -1.46 -11.25 -16.70
CA ASN A 102 -0.42 -11.79 -17.58
C ASN A 102 -0.36 -11.06 -18.92
N ASN A 103 -1.51 -10.69 -19.49
CA ASN A 103 -1.55 -9.87 -20.71
C ASN A 103 -0.89 -8.50 -20.49
N ILE A 104 -1.10 -7.88 -19.34
CA ILE A 104 -0.47 -6.61 -18.97
C ILE A 104 1.04 -6.80 -18.74
N LEU A 105 1.45 -7.86 -18.03
CA LEU A 105 2.86 -8.16 -17.77
C LEU A 105 3.66 -8.51 -19.01
N ALA A 106 3.01 -9.04 -20.06
CA ALA A 106 3.63 -9.27 -21.36
C ALA A 106 4.19 -7.97 -22.00
N MET A 107 3.70 -6.81 -21.58
CA MET A 107 4.20 -5.49 -21.98
C MET A 107 5.44 -5.03 -21.19
N LYS A 108 6.15 -5.95 -20.52
CA LYS A 108 7.36 -5.65 -19.72
C LYS A 108 7.08 -4.72 -18.53
N VAL A 109 6.02 -4.98 -17.78
CA VAL A 109 5.69 -4.27 -16.55
C VAL A 109 6.52 -4.82 -15.39
N ASP A 110 7.15 -3.92 -14.63
CA ASP A 110 8.02 -4.23 -13.49
C ASP A 110 7.25 -4.29 -12.16
N MET A 111 6.19 -3.48 -12.04
CA MET A 111 5.40 -3.38 -10.82
C MET A 111 3.91 -3.26 -11.15
N VAL A 112 3.08 -3.88 -10.32
CA VAL A 112 1.62 -3.77 -10.38
C VAL A 112 1.10 -3.17 -9.09
N VAL A 113 0.36 -2.07 -9.19
CA VAL A 113 -0.46 -1.53 -8.11
C VAL A 113 -1.89 -2.00 -8.33
N MET A 114 -2.39 -2.83 -7.41
CA MET A 114 -3.70 -3.48 -7.59
C MET A 114 -4.68 -3.09 -6.50
N ARG A 115 -5.92 -2.78 -6.91
CA ARG A 115 -7.06 -2.66 -6.04
C ARG A 115 -8.18 -3.60 -6.47
N HIS A 116 -8.68 -4.41 -5.55
CA HIS A 116 -9.67 -5.44 -5.81
C HIS A 116 -10.73 -5.50 -4.70
N SER A 117 -11.95 -5.92 -5.04
CA SER A 117 -13.03 -6.09 -4.05
C SER A 117 -12.87 -7.36 -3.21
N SER A 118 -12.15 -8.37 -3.70
CA SER A 118 -11.95 -9.63 -2.98
C SER A 118 -10.73 -9.58 -2.07
N PRO A 119 -10.88 -9.91 -0.78
CA PRO A 119 -9.76 -10.07 0.13
C PRO A 119 -8.74 -11.09 -0.37
N GLY A 120 -7.44 -10.80 -0.23
CA GLY A 120 -6.37 -11.71 -0.63
C GLY A 120 -6.03 -11.72 -2.12
N ALA A 121 -6.71 -10.95 -2.97
CA ALA A 121 -6.45 -10.92 -4.41
C ALA A 121 -5.00 -10.52 -4.74
N ALA A 122 -4.43 -9.54 -4.04
CA ALA A 122 -3.04 -9.14 -4.21
C ALA A 122 -2.06 -10.25 -3.80
N HIS A 123 -2.35 -10.94 -2.69
CA HIS A 123 -1.55 -12.07 -2.22
C HIS A 123 -1.59 -13.23 -3.23
N PHE A 124 -2.79 -13.58 -3.69
CA PHE A 124 -2.94 -14.61 -4.73
C PHE A 124 -2.12 -14.28 -5.98
N LEU A 125 -2.22 -13.04 -6.46
CA LEU A 125 -1.48 -12.62 -7.64
C LEU A 125 0.04 -12.70 -7.45
N SER A 126 0.57 -12.32 -6.28
CA SER A 126 2.00 -12.33 -5.99
C SER A 126 2.64 -13.72 -6.10
N GLN A 127 1.85 -14.78 -5.96
CA GLN A 127 2.32 -16.17 -6.10
C GLN A 127 2.42 -16.62 -7.57
N HIS A 128 1.83 -15.88 -8.50
CA HIS A 128 1.72 -16.26 -9.91
C HIS A 128 2.52 -15.36 -10.86
N VAL A 129 3.05 -14.23 -10.37
CA VAL A 129 3.75 -13.26 -11.21
C VAL A 129 5.11 -12.87 -10.61
N LYS A 130 6.04 -12.46 -11.47
CA LYS A 130 7.38 -12.01 -11.05
C LYS A 130 7.43 -10.51 -10.72
N ALA A 131 6.51 -9.72 -11.24
CA ALA A 131 6.44 -8.29 -10.99
C ALA A 131 6.18 -8.01 -9.50
N SER A 132 6.72 -6.92 -8.97
CA SER A 132 6.42 -6.47 -7.62
C SER A 132 4.95 -6.05 -7.50
N ILE A 133 4.27 -6.49 -6.45
CA ILE A 133 2.86 -6.17 -6.22
C ILE A 133 2.72 -5.20 -5.04
N VAL A 134 1.95 -4.12 -5.25
CA VAL A 134 1.52 -3.19 -4.21
C VAL A 134 0.01 -3.26 -4.08
N ASN A 135 -0.47 -3.63 -2.89
CA ASN A 135 -1.89 -3.67 -2.56
C ASN A 135 -2.42 -2.25 -2.30
N ALA A 136 -3.30 -1.76 -3.17
CA ALA A 136 -3.99 -0.48 -3.03
C ALA A 136 -5.38 -0.60 -2.39
N GLY A 137 -5.64 -1.72 -1.72
CA GLY A 137 -6.88 -2.06 -1.02
C GLY A 137 -7.54 -3.31 -1.60
N ASP A 138 -7.80 -4.31 -0.76
CA ASP A 138 -8.43 -5.57 -1.14
C ASP A 138 -9.60 -5.93 -0.20
N GLY A 139 -10.82 -5.70 -0.65
CA GLY A 139 -12.02 -5.99 0.10
C GLY A 139 -12.05 -5.29 1.48
N ALA A 140 -12.41 -6.04 2.52
CA ALA A 140 -12.33 -5.62 3.93
C ALA A 140 -11.04 -6.09 4.62
N HIS A 141 -10.00 -6.48 3.86
CA HIS A 141 -8.77 -7.08 4.38
C HIS A 141 -7.73 -6.04 4.76
N GLU A 142 -6.96 -5.48 3.81
CA GLU A 142 -5.93 -4.50 4.11
C GLU A 142 -5.83 -3.36 3.08
N HIS A 143 -5.31 -2.23 3.54
CA HIS A 143 -4.89 -1.09 2.74
C HIS A 143 -3.57 -0.55 3.29
N PRO A 144 -2.44 -1.25 3.02
CA PRO A 144 -1.17 -0.97 3.70
C PRO A 144 -0.66 0.45 3.47
N THR A 145 -0.78 0.98 2.27
CA THR A 145 -0.30 2.34 1.98
C THR A 145 -1.09 3.42 2.73
N GLN A 146 -2.38 3.18 3.03
CA GLN A 146 -3.16 4.09 3.86
C GLN A 146 -2.68 4.06 5.32
N ALA A 147 -2.43 2.88 5.87
CA ALA A 147 -1.92 2.77 7.25
C ALA A 147 -0.52 3.39 7.39
N LEU A 148 0.34 3.27 6.38
CA LEU A 148 1.63 3.95 6.35
C LEU A 148 1.48 5.48 6.29
N LEU A 149 0.53 5.99 5.51
CA LEU A 149 0.18 7.41 5.46
C LEU A 149 -0.32 7.92 6.80
N ASP A 150 -1.21 7.16 7.45
CA ASP A 150 -1.77 7.51 8.74
C ASP A 150 -0.65 7.52 9.83
N SER A 151 0.21 6.51 9.84
CA SER A 151 1.39 6.44 10.71
C SER A 151 2.34 7.62 10.49
N TYR A 152 2.58 7.98 9.23
CA TYR A 152 3.39 9.14 8.86
C TYR A 152 2.79 10.44 9.42
N THR A 153 1.49 10.62 9.25
CA THR A 153 0.77 11.80 9.73
C THR A 153 0.78 11.90 11.25
N ILE A 154 0.57 10.79 11.95
CA ILE A 154 0.65 10.74 13.42
C ILE A 154 2.06 11.12 13.88
N ARG A 155 3.10 10.53 13.28
CA ARG A 155 4.49 10.85 13.60
C ARG A 155 4.81 12.34 13.36
N GLU A 156 4.34 12.89 12.26
CA GLU A 156 4.55 14.31 11.91
C GLU A 156 3.90 15.26 12.92
N LYS A 157 2.67 14.93 13.36
CA LYS A 157 1.88 15.84 14.21
C LYS A 157 2.09 15.64 15.70
N LEU A 158 2.35 14.42 16.11
CA LEU A 158 2.36 14.02 17.51
C LEU A 158 3.69 13.42 17.98
N GLY A 159 4.70 13.33 17.10
CA GLY A 159 5.97 12.67 17.38
C GLY A 159 5.87 11.14 17.31
N GLU A 160 6.85 10.44 17.90
CA GLU A 160 6.92 8.99 17.84
C GLU A 160 5.60 8.30 18.17
N VAL A 161 5.28 7.25 17.40
CA VAL A 161 4.06 6.45 17.56
C VAL A 161 4.12 5.59 18.81
N ALA A 162 5.33 5.15 19.18
CA ALA A 162 5.57 4.30 20.35
C ALA A 162 5.03 4.94 21.65
N GLY A 163 4.33 4.13 22.44
CA GLY A 163 3.76 4.54 23.73
C GLY A 163 2.49 5.39 23.65
N LYS A 164 2.03 5.74 22.44
CA LYS A 164 0.77 6.49 22.29
C LYS A 164 -0.44 5.59 22.47
N LYS A 165 -1.50 6.18 23.02
CA LYS A 165 -2.82 5.57 23.11
C LYS A 165 -3.68 6.06 21.95
N ILE A 166 -4.07 5.15 21.06
CA ILE A 166 -4.81 5.45 19.84
C ILE A 166 -6.12 4.71 19.86
N VAL A 167 -7.21 5.41 19.58
CA VAL A 167 -8.54 4.81 19.48
C VAL A 167 -9.05 4.94 18.05
N ILE A 168 -9.42 3.80 17.46
CA ILE A 168 -10.06 3.73 16.14
C ILE A 168 -11.55 3.61 16.35
N VAL A 169 -12.32 4.57 15.86
CA VAL A 169 -13.77 4.66 16.11
C VAL A 169 -14.53 4.44 14.81
N GLY A 170 -15.51 3.56 14.82
CA GLY A 170 -16.43 3.35 13.70
C GLY A 170 -16.74 1.89 13.40
N ASP A 171 -16.98 1.60 12.12
CA ASP A 171 -17.17 0.25 11.60
C ASP A 171 -15.83 -0.46 11.43
N ILE A 172 -15.45 -1.23 12.42
CA ILE A 172 -14.18 -1.95 12.42
C ILE A 172 -14.25 -3.22 11.57
N LEU A 173 -15.41 -3.87 11.56
CA LEU A 173 -15.62 -5.17 10.88
C LEU A 173 -15.41 -5.08 9.37
N HIS A 174 -15.88 -3.99 8.75
CA HIS A 174 -15.84 -3.83 7.30
C HIS A 174 -14.75 -2.85 6.81
N SER A 175 -13.90 -2.36 7.71
CA SER A 175 -12.88 -1.36 7.40
C SER A 175 -11.49 -1.98 7.22
N ARG A 176 -11.06 -2.12 5.97
CA ARG A 176 -9.66 -2.49 5.66
C ARG A 176 -8.63 -1.50 6.21
N VAL A 177 -9.01 -0.22 6.32
CA VAL A 177 -8.14 0.82 6.88
C VAL A 177 -7.97 0.62 8.37
N ALA A 178 -9.04 0.28 9.10
CA ALA A 178 -8.96 0.00 10.53
C ALA A 178 -8.01 -1.18 10.80
N LEU A 179 -8.14 -2.28 10.07
CA LEU A 179 -7.30 -3.46 10.25
C LEU A 179 -5.82 -3.17 9.97
N SER A 180 -5.51 -2.53 8.84
CA SER A 180 -4.13 -2.15 8.52
C SER A 180 -3.54 -1.18 9.56
N ASN A 181 -4.34 -0.24 10.08
CA ASN A 181 -3.90 0.67 11.14
C ASN A 181 -3.65 -0.04 12.46
N ILE A 182 -4.48 -1.01 12.84
CA ILE A 182 -4.23 -1.82 14.05
C ILE A 182 -2.85 -2.47 13.94
N PHE A 183 -2.55 -3.17 12.86
CA PHE A 183 -1.25 -3.80 12.66
C PHE A 183 -0.09 -2.79 12.65
N ALA A 184 -0.22 -1.70 11.88
CA ALA A 184 0.86 -0.73 11.74
C ALA A 184 1.20 0.00 13.06
N LEU A 185 0.18 0.40 13.80
CA LEU A 185 0.36 1.16 15.04
C LEU A 185 0.84 0.27 16.19
N GLN A 186 0.31 -0.94 16.33
CA GLN A 186 0.80 -1.91 17.31
C GLN A 186 2.26 -2.30 17.04
N MET A 187 2.62 -2.56 15.77
CA MET A 187 4.00 -2.89 15.39
C MET A 187 4.98 -1.76 15.71
N GLN A 188 4.52 -0.52 15.67
CA GLN A 188 5.31 0.66 16.06
C GLN A 188 5.32 0.91 17.59
N GLY A 189 4.57 0.13 18.37
CA GLY A 189 4.55 0.20 19.83
C GLY A 189 3.48 1.11 20.43
N ALA A 190 2.40 1.41 19.69
CA ALA A 190 1.23 2.09 20.24
C ALA A 190 0.30 1.11 20.97
N GLU A 191 -0.43 1.63 21.98
CA GLU A 191 -1.60 0.97 22.54
C GLU A 191 -2.82 1.32 21.68
N VAL A 192 -3.36 0.32 20.95
CA VAL A 192 -4.50 0.55 20.05
C VAL A 192 -5.77 -0.01 20.65
N LYS A 193 -6.81 0.81 20.69
CA LYS A 193 -8.17 0.42 21.08
C LYS A 193 -9.13 0.67 19.93
N VAL A 194 -10.20 -0.12 19.88
CA VAL A 194 -11.29 0.08 18.94
C VAL A 194 -12.57 0.42 19.67
N CYS A 195 -13.39 1.27 19.07
CA CYS A 195 -14.69 1.69 19.62
C CYS A 195 -15.74 1.73 18.51
N GLY A 196 -16.87 1.09 18.73
CA GLY A 196 -17.98 1.06 17.78
C GLY A 196 -19.13 0.20 18.28
N PRO A 197 -20.24 0.13 17.51
CA PRO A 197 -21.34 -0.79 17.82
C PRO A 197 -20.85 -2.24 17.90
N LYS A 198 -21.35 -3.01 18.85
CA LYS A 198 -20.94 -4.42 19.03
C LYS A 198 -21.07 -5.26 17.76
N THR A 199 -22.05 -5.00 16.93
CA THR A 199 -22.27 -5.68 15.64
C THR A 199 -21.23 -5.34 14.57
N LEU A 200 -20.49 -4.25 14.75
CA LEU A 200 -19.46 -3.76 13.82
C LEU A 200 -18.03 -3.93 14.37
N ILE A 201 -17.87 -4.66 15.47
CA ILE A 201 -16.55 -5.03 16.01
C ILE A 201 -16.38 -6.54 15.80
N PRO A 202 -15.31 -6.97 15.10
CA PRO A 202 -15.04 -8.40 14.91
C PRO A 202 -14.85 -9.13 16.24
N GLN A 203 -15.39 -10.34 16.37
CA GLN A 203 -15.22 -11.14 17.58
C GLN A 203 -13.74 -11.51 17.85
N TYR A 204 -12.94 -11.62 16.81
CA TYR A 204 -11.52 -11.93 16.88
C TYR A 204 -10.60 -10.74 17.20
N ILE A 205 -11.16 -9.55 17.40
CA ILE A 205 -10.37 -8.31 17.56
C ILE A 205 -9.35 -8.38 18.70
N ASN A 206 -9.66 -9.12 19.74
CA ASN A 206 -8.77 -9.28 20.91
C ASN A 206 -7.61 -10.27 20.65
N SER A 207 -7.60 -10.94 19.50
CA SER A 207 -6.53 -11.88 19.10
C SER A 207 -5.55 -11.28 18.08
N LEU A 208 -5.74 -10.00 17.74
CA LEU A 208 -4.88 -9.24 16.80
C LEU A 208 -3.70 -8.54 17.53
#